data_1b834fae6b47d70d2480419ef90fdaeb
#
_entry.id   1b834fae6b47d70d2480419ef90fdaeb
#
_cell.length_a   1.000
_cell.length_b   1.000
_cell.length_c   1.000
_cell.angle_alpha   90.00
_cell.angle_beta   90.00
_cell.angle_gamma   90.00
#
_symmetry.space_group_name_H-M   'P 1'
#
loop_
_entity.id
_entity.type
_entity.pdbx_description
1 polymer ?
#
loop_
_entity_poly.entity_id
_entity_poly.type
_entity_poly.pdbx_seq_one_letter_code
_entity_poly.pdbx_strand_id
1 'polypeptide(L)'
;MTNLSSTIKTIQNIMRKDSGVDGDAQRIGQLSWMLFLKIFSDSEENWSFYEEGYESPIPAELQWSAWASNDEGITGDELLDFVNNKLFPTLKNLPTEGNKRAYMIRSIFEDAFNYMKSGQLLRQIINKINEIDFNSSEDRHIFGDIYEQILKGLQSAGNAGEFYTPRAVTQFMTEMTNPQLGQTVLDPACGTGGFLACAVNYMRKQVVNPNDEQKLQKGIIGWEKKQLPHILCTTNMILHGLDVPNIQHLIAGSLAKPLNSYGKNDKVDIILTNPPFGGMEEDGIENNFPADVRTKETADLFLVLIMKLLKDGGKCAMVLPDGALFGEGVKTRIKEKLLTECNLHTIIRLPKSVFAPYTSINTNLLFFEKGNPTTTTWFYRLDMPEGVKAFNKTNPMTIEHFAPAKEWWNNKQEIQQDGFDKAKQYTFAELKARNFNLDLCGYPTIEEEILAPKELIDQYQAKRTELNANIDSILADINKILGIA
;
A
#
# COMPACT_ATOMS: atom_id res chain seq x y z
N MET A 1 -13.55 14.88 -23.71
CA MET A 1 -13.07 14.18 -22.52
C MET A 1 -13.47 12.72 -22.63
N THR A 2 -12.58 11.88 -23.05
CA THR A 2 -12.80 10.42 -23.00
C THR A 2 -12.99 10.07 -21.53
N ASN A 3 -14.12 9.46 -21.19
CA ASN A 3 -14.37 9.07 -19.81
C ASN A 3 -13.47 7.86 -19.50
N LEU A 4 -12.27 8.14 -19.04
CA LEU A 4 -11.20 7.18 -18.78
C LEU A 4 -11.69 6.00 -17.89
N SER A 5 -12.59 6.29 -16.93
CA SER A 5 -13.27 5.25 -16.14
C SER A 5 -14.12 4.32 -17.02
N SER A 6 -14.72 4.83 -18.13
CA SER A 6 -15.47 4.00 -19.06
C SER A 6 -14.54 3.15 -19.93
N THR A 7 -13.38 3.68 -20.34
CA THR A 7 -12.35 2.96 -21.08
C THR A 7 -11.84 1.76 -20.28
N ILE A 8 -11.48 1.96 -19.00
CA ILE A 8 -11.05 0.86 -18.11
C ILE A 8 -12.14 -0.20 -17.91
N LYS A 9 -13.40 0.21 -17.71
CA LYS A 9 -14.52 -0.73 -17.63
C LYS A 9 -14.69 -1.52 -18.95
N THR A 10 -14.52 -0.85 -20.09
CA THR A 10 -14.58 -1.51 -21.40
C THR A 10 -13.47 -2.53 -21.55
N ILE A 11 -12.23 -2.19 -21.20
CA ILE A 11 -11.09 -3.12 -21.19
C ILE A 11 -11.39 -4.34 -20.31
N GLN A 12 -11.86 -4.12 -19.07
CA GLN A 12 -12.22 -5.23 -18.19
C GLN A 12 -13.34 -6.12 -18.76
N ASN A 13 -14.33 -5.54 -19.46
CA ASN A 13 -15.39 -6.29 -20.11
C ASN A 13 -14.91 -7.10 -21.30
N ILE A 14 -13.92 -6.59 -22.06
CA ILE A 14 -13.27 -7.35 -23.13
C ILE A 14 -12.51 -8.54 -22.53
N MET A 15 -11.72 -8.33 -21.47
CA MET A 15 -10.96 -9.40 -20.80
C MET A 15 -11.85 -10.51 -20.25
N ARG A 16 -13.06 -10.19 -19.74
CA ARG A 16 -14.02 -11.19 -19.24
C ARG A 16 -14.52 -12.16 -20.32
N LYS A 17 -14.38 -11.83 -21.59
CA LYS A 17 -14.75 -12.70 -22.70
C LYS A 17 -13.65 -13.68 -23.09
N ASP A 18 -12.44 -13.46 -22.60
CA ASP A 18 -11.28 -14.31 -22.91
C ASP A 18 -11.21 -15.51 -21.95
N SER A 19 -11.07 -16.71 -22.51
CA SER A 19 -11.03 -17.97 -21.75
C SER A 19 -9.76 -18.16 -20.90
N GLY A 20 -8.76 -17.33 -21.09
CA GLY A 20 -7.50 -17.39 -20.33
C GLY A 20 -7.46 -16.43 -19.14
N VAL A 21 -8.53 -15.64 -18.91
CA VAL A 21 -8.55 -14.58 -17.89
C VAL A 21 -9.72 -14.79 -16.92
N ASP A 22 -9.55 -15.68 -15.94
CA ASP A 22 -10.62 -16.15 -15.06
C ASP A 22 -10.90 -15.25 -13.84
N GLY A 23 -9.95 -14.45 -13.38
CA GLY A 23 -10.10 -13.70 -12.13
C GLY A 23 -9.61 -12.26 -12.19
N ASP A 24 -9.95 -11.47 -11.15
CA ASP A 24 -9.51 -10.06 -11.05
C ASP A 24 -7.97 -9.94 -11.01
N ALA A 25 -7.28 -10.85 -10.33
CA ALA A 25 -5.82 -10.85 -10.26
C ALA A 25 -5.19 -11.05 -11.65
N GLN A 26 -5.73 -11.97 -12.47
CA GLN A 26 -5.26 -12.20 -13.84
C GLN A 26 -5.58 -11.01 -14.76
N ARG A 27 -6.76 -10.39 -14.61
CA ARG A 27 -7.11 -9.17 -15.36
C ARG A 27 -6.15 -8.03 -15.06
N ILE A 28 -5.82 -7.84 -13.79
CA ILE A 28 -4.89 -6.81 -13.38
C ILE A 28 -3.47 -7.13 -13.84
N GLY A 29 -3.03 -8.39 -13.70
CA GLY A 29 -1.74 -8.83 -14.22
C GLY A 29 -1.60 -8.64 -15.73
N GLN A 30 -2.66 -8.98 -16.49
CA GLN A 30 -2.72 -8.76 -17.94
C GLN A 30 -2.65 -7.26 -18.29
N LEU A 31 -3.40 -6.42 -17.58
CA LEU A 31 -3.42 -4.98 -17.83
C LEU A 31 -2.09 -4.31 -17.46
N SER A 32 -1.44 -4.77 -16.39
CA SER A 32 -0.24 -4.12 -15.82
C SER A 32 0.91 -4.03 -16.81
N TRP A 33 1.26 -5.12 -17.50
CA TRP A 33 2.38 -5.10 -18.42
C TRP A 33 2.07 -4.28 -19.69
N MET A 34 0.81 -4.27 -20.16
CA MET A 34 0.40 -3.45 -21.31
C MET A 34 0.45 -1.97 -20.98
N LEU A 35 -0.10 -1.59 -19.82
CA LEU A 35 -0.03 -0.21 -19.33
C LEU A 35 1.41 0.22 -19.09
N PHE A 36 2.24 -0.64 -18.52
CA PHE A 36 3.65 -0.33 -18.33
C PHE A 36 4.35 -0.01 -19.67
N LEU A 37 4.17 -0.85 -20.70
CA LEU A 37 4.80 -0.62 -22.01
C LEU A 37 4.28 0.66 -22.68
N LYS A 38 2.98 0.94 -22.59
CA LYS A 38 2.40 2.18 -23.13
C LYS A 38 2.93 3.41 -22.40
N ILE A 39 2.91 3.40 -21.06
CA ILE A 39 3.42 4.50 -20.23
C ILE A 39 4.92 4.70 -20.45
N PHE A 40 5.67 3.62 -20.57
CA PHE A 40 7.10 3.68 -20.85
C PHE A 40 7.34 4.32 -22.23
N SER A 41 6.61 3.87 -23.28
CA SER A 41 6.72 4.44 -24.63
C SER A 41 6.37 5.93 -24.66
N ASP A 42 5.30 6.35 -23.99
CA ASP A 42 4.93 7.77 -23.91
C ASP A 42 5.98 8.59 -23.12
N SER A 43 6.60 7.98 -22.10
CA SER A 43 7.68 8.63 -21.35
C SER A 43 8.96 8.76 -22.18
N GLU A 44 9.26 7.81 -23.08
CA GLU A 44 10.42 7.87 -23.97
C GLU A 44 10.39 9.09 -24.90
N GLU A 45 9.20 9.54 -25.32
CA GLU A 45 9.05 10.79 -26.10
C GLU A 45 9.60 11.99 -25.31
N ASN A 46 9.28 12.07 -24.02
CA ASN A 46 9.79 13.13 -23.14
C ASN A 46 11.31 12.98 -22.89
N TRP A 47 11.79 11.77 -22.59
CA TRP A 47 13.21 11.53 -22.32
C TRP A 47 14.08 11.84 -23.54
N SER A 48 13.63 11.46 -24.74
CA SER A 48 14.33 11.77 -25.98
C SER A 48 14.46 13.27 -26.25
N PHE A 49 13.58 14.09 -25.65
CA PHE A 49 13.62 15.54 -25.75
C PHE A 49 14.60 16.18 -24.76
N TYR A 50 14.76 15.60 -23.56
CA TYR A 50 15.58 16.19 -22.49
C TYR A 50 16.95 15.53 -22.32
N GLU A 51 17.13 14.30 -22.80
CA GLU A 51 18.39 13.55 -22.69
C GLU A 51 19.07 13.48 -24.06
N GLU A 52 20.17 14.24 -24.21
CA GLU A 52 20.97 14.23 -25.44
C GLU A 52 21.53 12.81 -25.70
N GLY A 53 21.26 12.27 -26.89
CA GLY A 53 21.69 10.92 -27.26
C GLY A 53 20.88 9.79 -26.60
N TYR A 54 19.65 10.07 -26.18
CA TYR A 54 18.77 9.02 -25.64
C TYR A 54 18.56 7.90 -26.68
N GLU A 55 18.81 6.68 -26.23
CA GLU A 55 18.48 5.46 -27.00
C GLU A 55 17.57 4.57 -26.16
N SER A 56 16.48 4.10 -26.79
CA SER A 56 15.56 3.17 -26.12
C SER A 56 16.28 1.85 -25.79
N PRO A 57 16.12 1.33 -24.57
CA PRO A 57 16.59 -0.02 -24.24
C PRO A 57 15.76 -1.12 -24.88
N ILE A 58 14.57 -0.80 -25.41
CA ILE A 58 13.70 -1.73 -26.13
C ILE A 58 14.07 -1.71 -27.61
N PRO A 59 14.38 -2.88 -28.25
CA PRO A 59 14.61 -2.95 -29.68
C PRO A 59 13.49 -2.29 -30.48
N ALA A 60 13.84 -1.56 -31.54
CA ALA A 60 12.90 -0.70 -32.28
C ALA A 60 11.60 -1.42 -32.71
N GLU A 61 11.72 -2.67 -33.19
CA GLU A 61 10.57 -3.46 -33.62
C GLU A 61 9.68 -3.98 -32.47
N LEU A 62 10.14 -3.87 -31.21
CA LEU A 62 9.42 -4.27 -30.00
C LEU A 62 8.88 -3.08 -29.20
N GLN A 63 9.21 -1.85 -29.59
CA GLN A 63 8.65 -0.65 -28.97
C GLN A 63 7.15 -0.59 -29.22
N TRP A 64 6.39 -0.12 -28.24
CA TRP A 64 4.93 -0.03 -28.32
C TRP A 64 4.46 0.70 -29.59
N SER A 65 5.14 1.76 -29.98
CA SER A 65 4.88 2.54 -31.18
C SER A 65 5.00 1.74 -32.48
N ALA A 66 5.83 0.70 -32.51
CA ALA A 66 6.08 -0.10 -33.69
C ALA A 66 5.01 -1.16 -34.00
N TRP A 67 4.47 -1.82 -32.95
CA TRP A 67 3.57 -2.97 -33.12
C TRP A 67 2.16 -2.74 -32.55
N ALA A 68 1.99 -1.82 -31.63
CA ALA A 68 0.75 -1.64 -30.86
C ALA A 68 -0.04 -0.39 -31.30
N SER A 69 0.61 0.66 -31.80
CA SER A 69 -0.01 1.96 -32.09
C SER A 69 -0.97 1.96 -33.28
N ASN A 70 -0.83 1.03 -34.20
CA ASN A 70 -1.73 0.92 -35.37
C ASN A 70 -2.95 0.07 -35.01
N ASP A 71 -4.16 0.63 -35.11
CA ASP A 71 -5.41 -0.08 -34.79
C ASP A 71 -5.65 -1.31 -35.66
N GLU A 72 -5.18 -1.27 -36.93
CA GLU A 72 -5.19 -2.35 -37.90
C GLU A 72 -3.91 -3.22 -37.88
N GLY A 73 -3.13 -3.15 -36.77
CA GLY A 73 -1.90 -3.91 -36.59
C GLY A 73 -2.12 -5.41 -36.45
N ILE A 74 -1.04 -6.14 -36.14
CA ILE A 74 -1.08 -7.61 -35.96
C ILE A 74 -2.17 -8.02 -34.97
N THR A 75 -2.88 -9.12 -35.25
CA THR A 75 -4.01 -9.63 -34.44
C THR A 75 -4.07 -11.16 -34.48
N GLY A 76 -5.03 -11.77 -33.77
CA GLY A 76 -5.20 -13.23 -33.78
C GLY A 76 -3.98 -13.99 -33.29
N ASP A 77 -3.71 -15.15 -33.88
CA ASP A 77 -2.62 -16.04 -33.48
C ASP A 77 -1.24 -15.40 -33.71
N GLU A 78 -1.10 -14.54 -34.72
CA GLU A 78 0.13 -13.80 -34.98
C GLU A 78 0.49 -12.85 -33.84
N LEU A 79 -0.49 -12.13 -33.28
CA LEU A 79 -0.27 -11.27 -32.12
C LEU A 79 0.10 -12.08 -30.86
N LEU A 80 -0.56 -13.22 -30.64
CA LEU A 80 -0.23 -14.09 -29.51
C LEU A 80 1.19 -14.66 -29.63
N ASP A 81 1.57 -15.11 -30.83
CA ASP A 81 2.91 -15.60 -31.11
C ASP A 81 3.97 -14.50 -30.89
N PHE A 82 3.71 -13.31 -31.44
CA PHE A 82 4.58 -12.15 -31.22
C PHE A 82 4.79 -11.84 -29.75
N VAL A 83 3.72 -11.76 -28.97
CA VAL A 83 3.80 -11.42 -27.52
C VAL A 83 4.51 -12.52 -26.74
N ASN A 84 4.13 -13.79 -26.96
CA ASN A 84 4.61 -14.90 -26.14
C ASN A 84 6.02 -15.36 -26.53
N ASN A 85 6.37 -15.34 -27.83
CA ASN A 85 7.58 -15.96 -28.35
C ASN A 85 8.63 -14.95 -28.82
N LYS A 86 8.29 -13.66 -28.99
CA LYS A 86 9.25 -12.62 -29.37
C LYS A 86 9.35 -11.51 -28.31
N LEU A 87 8.26 -10.82 -27.99
CA LEU A 87 8.26 -9.66 -27.09
C LEU A 87 8.73 -10.05 -25.69
N PHE A 88 8.04 -10.94 -25.01
CA PHE A 88 8.36 -11.31 -23.63
C PHE A 88 9.76 -11.94 -23.49
N PRO A 89 10.17 -12.92 -24.30
CA PRO A 89 11.51 -13.47 -24.20
C PRO A 89 12.62 -12.43 -24.41
N THR A 90 12.44 -11.48 -25.31
CA THR A 90 13.43 -10.41 -25.55
C THR A 90 13.50 -9.47 -24.35
N LEU A 91 12.35 -9.00 -23.82
CA LEU A 91 12.34 -8.08 -22.68
C LEU A 91 12.89 -8.72 -21.39
N LYS A 92 12.66 -10.03 -21.20
CA LYS A 92 13.27 -10.82 -20.10
C LYS A 92 14.79 -10.92 -20.17
N ASN A 93 15.37 -10.81 -21.36
CA ASN A 93 16.79 -11.00 -21.61
C ASN A 93 17.51 -9.71 -22.06
N LEU A 94 16.91 -8.53 -21.81
CA LEU A 94 17.57 -7.28 -22.14
C LEU A 94 18.95 -7.16 -21.48
N PRO A 95 19.98 -6.70 -22.20
CA PRO A 95 21.27 -6.40 -21.61
C PRO A 95 21.15 -5.22 -20.65
N THR A 96 21.59 -5.42 -19.40
CA THR A 96 21.38 -4.45 -18.31
C THR A 96 22.64 -3.70 -17.90
N GLU A 97 23.82 -4.03 -18.46
CA GLU A 97 25.08 -3.39 -18.10
C GLU A 97 25.04 -1.87 -18.40
N GLY A 98 25.18 -1.09 -17.32
CA GLY A 98 25.17 0.38 -17.41
C GLY A 98 23.82 1.02 -17.72
N ASN A 99 22.76 0.24 -18.01
CA ASN A 99 21.45 0.74 -18.36
C ASN A 99 20.38 0.39 -17.32
N LYS A 100 20.06 1.38 -16.47
CA LYS A 100 19.06 1.20 -15.40
C LYS A 100 17.65 1.00 -15.93
N ARG A 101 17.29 1.59 -17.08
CA ARG A 101 15.96 1.40 -17.71
C ARG A 101 15.84 -0.01 -18.24
N ALA A 102 16.88 -0.54 -18.86
CA ALA A 102 16.91 -1.94 -19.28
C ALA A 102 16.76 -2.89 -18.08
N TYR A 103 17.45 -2.61 -16.97
CA TYR A 103 17.29 -3.38 -15.74
C TYR A 103 15.85 -3.36 -15.22
N MET A 104 15.23 -2.18 -15.19
CA MET A 104 13.83 -2.01 -14.76
C MET A 104 12.88 -2.82 -15.64
N ILE A 105 12.99 -2.71 -16.97
CA ILE A 105 12.15 -3.46 -17.91
C ILE A 105 12.34 -4.96 -17.72
N ARG A 106 13.59 -5.42 -17.67
CA ARG A 106 13.91 -6.83 -17.45
C ARG A 106 13.27 -7.36 -16.17
N SER A 107 13.39 -6.63 -15.05
CA SER A 107 12.81 -7.02 -13.76
C SER A 107 11.28 -7.12 -13.79
N ILE A 108 10.63 -6.26 -14.58
CA ILE A 108 9.17 -6.30 -14.78
C ILE A 108 8.76 -7.54 -15.58
N PHE A 109 9.52 -7.90 -16.60
CA PHE A 109 9.15 -9.01 -17.47
C PHE A 109 9.67 -10.36 -17.00
N GLU A 110 10.54 -10.44 -15.98
CA GLU A 110 11.14 -11.68 -15.48
C GLU A 110 10.08 -12.77 -15.22
N ASP A 111 9.00 -12.42 -14.53
CA ASP A 111 7.87 -13.31 -14.22
C ASP A 111 6.53 -12.85 -14.82
N ALA A 112 6.55 -11.87 -15.73
CA ALA A 112 5.33 -11.44 -16.41
C ALA A 112 4.78 -12.55 -17.32
N PHE A 113 3.45 -12.65 -17.37
CA PHE A 113 2.76 -13.66 -18.13
C PHE A 113 1.60 -13.07 -18.95
N ASN A 114 1.44 -13.51 -20.19
CA ASN A 114 0.25 -13.19 -20.98
C ASN A 114 -0.82 -14.26 -20.74
N TYR A 115 -1.88 -13.89 -20.04
CA TYR A 115 -3.00 -14.79 -19.72
C TYR A 115 -3.95 -14.98 -20.88
N MET A 116 -4.07 -14.00 -21.78
CA MET A 116 -5.05 -14.02 -22.87
C MET A 116 -4.76 -15.10 -23.91
N LYS A 117 -5.84 -15.73 -24.38
CA LYS A 117 -5.85 -16.79 -25.40
C LYS A 117 -6.40 -16.33 -26.74
N SER A 118 -7.04 -15.15 -26.79
CA SER A 118 -7.57 -14.55 -28.02
C SER A 118 -6.77 -13.32 -28.41
N GLY A 119 -5.97 -13.41 -29.47
CA GLY A 119 -5.24 -12.26 -30.00
C GLY A 119 -6.15 -11.19 -30.60
N GLN A 120 -7.37 -11.54 -30.97
CA GLN A 120 -8.38 -10.57 -31.41
C GLN A 120 -8.87 -9.72 -30.24
N LEU A 121 -9.15 -10.34 -29.08
CA LEU A 121 -9.52 -9.62 -27.86
C LEU A 121 -8.35 -8.81 -27.33
N LEU A 122 -7.13 -9.35 -27.41
CA LEU A 122 -5.90 -8.65 -27.01
C LEU A 122 -5.72 -7.37 -27.86
N ARG A 123 -5.89 -7.43 -29.19
CA ARG A 123 -5.85 -6.24 -30.07
C ARG A 123 -6.89 -5.20 -29.68
N GLN A 124 -8.13 -5.62 -29.40
CA GLN A 124 -9.16 -4.69 -28.93
C GLN A 124 -8.78 -3.95 -27.65
N ILE A 125 -8.10 -4.64 -26.71
CA ILE A 125 -7.61 -4.03 -25.48
C ILE A 125 -6.50 -3.03 -25.78
N ILE A 126 -5.52 -3.40 -26.64
CA ILE A 126 -4.42 -2.53 -27.04
C ILE A 126 -4.97 -1.24 -27.68
N ASN A 127 -5.95 -1.34 -28.58
CA ASN A 127 -6.58 -0.19 -29.20
C ASN A 127 -7.27 0.72 -28.17
N LYS A 128 -7.89 0.13 -27.11
CA LYS A 128 -8.46 0.92 -26.02
C LYS A 128 -7.41 1.59 -25.13
N ILE A 129 -6.25 0.97 -24.95
CA ILE A 129 -5.12 1.58 -24.23
C ILE A 129 -4.54 2.74 -25.03
N ASN A 130 -4.49 2.65 -26.36
CA ASN A 130 -4.01 3.73 -27.23
C ASN A 130 -4.89 5.00 -27.19
N GLU A 131 -6.15 4.90 -26.75
CA GLU A 131 -7.01 6.08 -26.55
C GLU A 131 -6.56 6.95 -25.34
N ILE A 132 -5.61 6.49 -24.54
CA ILE A 132 -5.11 7.16 -23.33
C ILE A 132 -3.79 7.87 -23.67
N ASP A 133 -3.73 9.17 -23.40
CA ASP A 133 -2.51 9.98 -23.52
C ASP A 133 -1.86 10.19 -22.14
N PHE A 134 -0.78 9.45 -21.85
CA PHE A 134 -0.04 9.60 -20.61
C PHE A 134 0.94 10.78 -20.59
N ASN A 135 1.12 11.51 -21.71
CA ASN A 135 1.95 12.70 -21.77
C ASN A 135 1.18 13.96 -21.38
N SER A 136 -0.15 13.97 -21.52
CA SER A 136 -0.97 15.09 -21.08
C SER A 136 -0.95 15.20 -19.54
N SER A 137 -0.71 16.39 -19.00
CA SER A 137 -0.71 16.62 -17.56
C SER A 137 -2.09 16.38 -16.94
N GLU A 138 -3.15 16.68 -17.68
CA GLU A 138 -4.54 16.48 -17.25
C GLU A 138 -4.86 14.97 -17.20
N ASP A 139 -4.54 14.23 -18.27
CA ASP A 139 -4.77 12.79 -18.33
C ASP A 139 -3.89 12.02 -17.34
N ARG A 140 -2.67 12.48 -17.07
CA ARG A 140 -1.75 11.87 -16.08
C ARG A 140 -2.31 11.96 -14.65
N HIS A 141 -2.90 13.10 -14.26
CA HIS A 141 -3.56 13.25 -12.96
C HIS A 141 -4.82 12.39 -12.89
N ILE A 142 -5.65 12.42 -13.93
CA ILE A 142 -6.86 11.60 -14.01
C ILE A 142 -6.50 10.12 -14.03
N PHE A 143 -5.42 9.74 -14.72
CA PHE A 143 -4.97 8.35 -14.74
C PHE A 143 -4.38 7.91 -13.39
N GLY A 144 -3.69 8.77 -12.68
CA GLY A 144 -3.26 8.51 -11.30
C GLY A 144 -4.45 8.12 -10.41
N ASP A 145 -5.55 8.86 -10.51
CA ASP A 145 -6.79 8.57 -9.78
C ASP A 145 -7.43 7.25 -10.22
N ILE A 146 -7.39 6.93 -11.50
CA ILE A 146 -7.94 5.69 -12.04
C ILE A 146 -7.03 4.52 -11.72
N TYR A 147 -5.73 4.69 -11.80
CA TYR A 147 -4.78 3.69 -11.37
C TYR A 147 -5.00 3.33 -9.90
N GLU A 148 -5.25 4.34 -9.05
CA GLU A 148 -5.70 4.13 -7.67
C GLU A 148 -7.01 3.32 -7.59
N GLN A 149 -7.97 3.54 -8.49
CA GLN A 149 -9.20 2.74 -8.52
C GLN A 149 -8.94 1.30 -8.96
N ILE A 150 -8.00 1.07 -9.89
CA ILE A 150 -7.54 -0.28 -10.26
C ILE A 150 -6.88 -0.94 -9.05
N LEU A 151 -6.00 -0.24 -8.34
CA LEU A 151 -5.36 -0.74 -7.13
C LEU A 151 -6.36 -1.03 -6.00
N LYS A 152 -7.36 -0.17 -5.81
CA LYS A 152 -8.48 -0.43 -4.88
C LYS A 152 -9.31 -1.66 -5.29
N GLY A 153 -9.37 -1.97 -6.59
CA GLY A 153 -9.97 -3.22 -7.09
C GLY A 153 -9.27 -4.48 -6.56
N LEU A 154 -7.95 -4.42 -6.37
CA LEU A 154 -7.17 -5.51 -5.76
C LEU A 154 -7.62 -5.81 -4.32
N GLN A 155 -8.01 -4.80 -3.54
CA GLN A 155 -8.48 -4.98 -2.16
C GLN A 155 -9.66 -5.94 -2.05
N SER A 156 -10.45 -6.10 -3.10
CA SER A 156 -11.58 -7.03 -3.16
C SER A 156 -11.28 -8.35 -3.88
N ALA A 157 -10.06 -8.57 -4.35
CA ALA A 157 -9.65 -9.74 -5.16
C ALA A 157 -8.97 -10.84 -4.32
N GLY A 158 -9.49 -11.15 -3.14
CA GLY A 158 -8.95 -12.20 -2.27
C GLY A 158 -7.54 -11.86 -1.75
N ASN A 159 -6.60 -12.79 -1.86
CA ASN A 159 -5.22 -12.61 -1.37
C ASN A 159 -4.47 -11.42 -2.01
N ALA A 160 -4.95 -10.87 -3.11
CA ALA A 160 -4.36 -9.67 -3.71
C ALA A 160 -4.65 -8.38 -2.91
N GLY A 161 -5.66 -8.37 -2.03
CA GLY A 161 -5.99 -7.22 -1.15
C GLY A 161 -4.90 -6.88 -0.13
N GLU A 162 -4.01 -7.82 0.19
CA GLU A 162 -2.90 -7.61 1.13
C GLU A 162 -1.87 -6.58 0.65
N PHE A 163 -1.89 -6.24 -0.63
CA PHE A 163 -0.93 -5.30 -1.24
C PHE A 163 -1.37 -3.83 -1.20
N TYR A 164 -2.56 -3.56 -0.72
CA TYR A 164 -3.11 -2.21 -0.74
C TYR A 164 -3.32 -1.65 0.66
N THR A 165 -2.63 -0.55 0.96
CA THR A 165 -2.85 0.25 2.18
C THR A 165 -3.76 1.44 1.85
N PRO A 166 -4.83 1.72 2.64
CA PRO A 166 -5.70 2.87 2.40
C PRO A 166 -4.92 4.19 2.27
N ARG A 167 -5.23 4.98 1.25
CA ARG A 167 -4.51 6.22 0.94
C ARG A 167 -4.51 7.21 2.11
N ALA A 168 -5.59 7.29 2.89
CA ALA A 168 -5.66 8.13 4.07
C ALA A 168 -4.57 7.78 5.11
N VAL A 169 -4.29 6.47 5.29
CA VAL A 169 -3.25 5.99 6.21
C VAL A 169 -1.86 6.35 5.68
N THR A 170 -1.59 6.05 4.40
CA THR A 170 -0.28 6.35 3.80
C THR A 170 0.00 7.86 3.79
N GLN A 171 -1.00 8.67 3.49
CA GLN A 171 -0.88 10.13 3.49
C GLN A 171 -0.62 10.66 4.90
N PHE A 172 -1.42 10.24 5.89
CA PHE A 172 -1.24 10.68 7.28
C PHE A 172 0.15 10.33 7.80
N MET A 173 0.60 9.09 7.62
CA MET A 173 1.93 8.66 8.07
C MET A 173 3.05 9.45 7.40
N THR A 174 2.93 9.73 6.10
CA THR A 174 3.89 10.56 5.35
C THR A 174 3.93 11.99 5.88
N GLU A 175 2.77 12.62 6.11
CA GLU A 175 2.70 13.98 6.64
C GLU A 175 3.31 14.09 8.04
N MET A 176 3.04 13.12 8.94
CA MET A 176 3.58 13.12 10.31
C MET A 176 5.08 12.82 10.34
N THR A 177 5.60 12.06 9.39
CA THR A 177 7.05 11.77 9.27
C THR A 177 7.80 12.92 8.62
N ASN A 178 7.13 13.70 7.76
CA ASN A 178 7.63 14.92 7.11
C ASN A 178 8.95 14.72 6.36
N PRO A 179 8.97 13.89 5.28
CA PRO A 179 10.17 13.67 4.47
C PRO A 179 10.65 14.95 3.76
N GLN A 180 11.96 15.19 3.78
CA GLN A 180 12.58 16.35 3.17
C GLN A 180 13.38 15.96 1.91
N LEU A 181 13.48 16.89 0.94
CA LEU A 181 14.34 16.69 -0.23
C LEU A 181 15.78 16.40 0.17
N GLY A 182 16.38 15.41 -0.48
CA GLY A 182 17.70 14.91 -0.18
C GLY A 182 17.74 13.78 0.84
N GLN A 183 16.63 13.50 1.53
CA GLN A 183 16.48 12.29 2.33
C GLN A 183 16.09 11.10 1.46
N THR A 184 16.52 9.92 1.89
CA THR A 184 16.12 8.64 1.28
C THR A 184 14.92 8.07 2.02
N VAL A 185 13.86 7.74 1.28
CA VAL A 185 12.64 7.09 1.79
C VAL A 185 12.59 5.67 1.26
N LEU A 186 12.51 4.70 2.16
CA LEU A 186 12.39 3.28 1.83
C LEU A 186 11.05 2.72 2.30
N ASP A 187 10.42 1.92 1.44
CA ASP A 187 9.40 0.96 1.86
C ASP A 187 9.91 -0.46 1.56
N PRO A 188 10.31 -1.25 2.58
CA PRO A 188 10.86 -2.58 2.39
C PRO A 188 9.82 -3.67 2.09
N ALA A 189 8.52 -3.30 2.01
CA ALA A 189 7.39 -4.15 1.63
C ALA A 189 6.39 -3.30 0.85
N CYS A 190 6.84 -2.69 -0.27
CA CYS A 190 6.16 -1.55 -0.87
C CYS A 190 4.82 -1.88 -1.54
N GLY A 191 4.50 -3.14 -1.77
CA GLY A 191 3.26 -3.54 -2.40
C GLY A 191 3.04 -2.80 -3.72
N THR A 192 1.94 -2.07 -3.84
CA THR A 192 1.62 -1.24 -5.01
C THR A 192 2.20 0.18 -4.96
N GLY A 193 3.05 0.49 -3.97
CA GLY A 193 3.74 1.76 -3.84
C GLY A 193 2.93 2.89 -3.21
N GLY A 194 1.92 2.59 -2.40
CA GLY A 194 1.06 3.60 -1.78
C GLY A 194 1.80 4.61 -0.92
N PHE A 195 2.74 4.16 -0.07
CA PHE A 195 3.59 5.04 0.73
C PHE A 195 4.57 5.86 -0.13
N LEU A 196 5.19 5.19 -1.10
CA LEU A 196 6.17 5.83 -1.97
C LEU A 196 5.52 6.93 -2.82
N ALA A 197 4.32 6.71 -3.36
CA ALA A 197 3.55 7.71 -4.08
C ALA A 197 3.21 8.92 -3.19
N CYS A 198 2.82 8.69 -1.93
CA CYS A 198 2.60 9.77 -0.97
C CYS A 198 3.88 10.54 -0.68
N ALA A 199 5.02 9.85 -0.51
CA ALA A 199 6.32 10.47 -0.27
C ALA A 199 6.76 11.33 -1.48
N VAL A 200 6.64 10.79 -2.71
CA VAL A 200 6.91 11.55 -3.94
C VAL A 200 6.07 12.82 -4.00
N ASN A 201 4.75 12.70 -3.83
CA ASN A 201 3.84 13.85 -3.89
C ASN A 201 4.12 14.88 -2.78
N TYR A 202 4.52 14.42 -1.59
CA TYR A 202 4.87 15.29 -0.48
C TYR A 202 6.19 16.05 -0.73
N MET A 203 7.23 15.35 -1.16
CA MET A 203 8.56 15.92 -1.42
C MET A 203 8.57 16.77 -2.69
N ARG A 204 7.75 16.46 -3.71
CA ARG A 204 7.64 17.24 -4.95
C ARG A 204 7.20 18.68 -4.72
N LYS A 205 6.42 18.96 -3.69
CA LYS A 205 6.04 20.34 -3.29
C LYS A 205 7.24 21.19 -2.86
N GLN A 206 8.37 20.56 -2.57
CA GLN A 206 9.62 21.21 -2.15
C GLN A 206 10.58 21.43 -3.33
N VAL A 207 10.29 20.87 -4.51
CA VAL A 207 11.12 20.98 -5.72
C VAL A 207 10.94 22.37 -6.33
N VAL A 208 12.05 23.11 -6.46
CA VAL A 208 12.07 24.46 -7.04
C VAL A 208 13.06 24.62 -8.20
N ASN A 209 13.90 23.61 -8.44
CA ASN A 209 14.93 23.64 -9.49
C ASN A 209 15.31 22.22 -9.94
N PRO A 210 16.06 22.07 -11.07
CA PRO A 210 16.43 20.75 -11.58
C PRO A 210 17.29 19.89 -10.64
N ASN A 211 18.12 20.50 -9.78
CA ASN A 211 18.90 19.76 -8.79
C ASN A 211 17.99 19.14 -7.71
N ASP A 212 16.93 19.83 -7.34
CA ASP A 212 15.94 19.30 -6.40
C ASP A 212 15.16 18.15 -7.01
N GLU A 213 14.83 18.23 -8.32
CA GLU A 213 14.24 17.10 -9.04
C GLU A 213 15.16 15.87 -9.01
N GLN A 214 16.46 16.05 -9.25
CA GLN A 214 17.44 14.96 -9.17
C GLN A 214 17.51 14.32 -7.76
N LYS A 215 17.37 15.12 -6.70
CA LYS A 215 17.31 14.61 -5.32
C LYS A 215 16.05 13.76 -5.11
N LEU A 216 14.90 14.24 -5.61
CA LEU A 216 13.63 13.49 -5.54
C LEU A 216 13.75 12.16 -6.27
N GLN A 217 14.24 12.17 -7.52
CA GLN A 217 14.42 10.99 -8.36
C GLN A 217 15.26 9.89 -7.69
N LYS A 218 16.26 10.26 -6.89
CA LYS A 218 17.17 9.33 -6.20
C LYS A 218 16.72 8.97 -4.79
N GLY A 219 15.78 9.73 -4.21
CA GLY A 219 15.40 9.62 -2.81
C GLY A 219 14.40 8.49 -2.51
N ILE A 220 13.77 7.89 -3.52
CA ILE A 220 12.67 6.94 -3.34
C ILE A 220 13.12 5.52 -3.65
N ILE A 221 12.92 4.61 -2.68
CA ILE A 221 13.37 3.21 -2.77
C ILE A 221 12.24 2.29 -2.32
N GLY A 222 11.96 1.25 -3.10
CA GLY A 222 10.98 0.23 -2.74
C GLY A 222 11.55 -1.18 -2.88
N TRP A 223 11.14 -2.09 -1.99
CA TRP A 223 11.42 -3.52 -2.10
C TRP A 223 10.12 -4.30 -2.15
N GLU A 224 10.00 -5.20 -3.09
CA GLU A 224 8.81 -6.04 -3.25
C GLU A 224 9.19 -7.48 -3.62
N LYS A 225 8.53 -8.45 -2.97
CA LYS A 225 8.75 -9.88 -3.20
C LYS A 225 7.94 -10.41 -4.38
N LYS A 226 6.71 -9.92 -4.55
CA LYS A 226 5.75 -10.47 -5.52
C LYS A 226 5.74 -9.66 -6.81
N GLN A 227 5.70 -10.37 -7.93
CA GLN A 227 5.80 -9.79 -9.28
C GLN A 227 4.69 -8.78 -9.59
N LEU A 228 3.43 -9.14 -9.35
CA LEU A 228 2.32 -8.24 -9.69
C LEU A 228 2.39 -6.91 -8.94
N PRO A 229 2.55 -6.87 -7.60
CA PRO A 229 2.75 -5.62 -6.89
C PRO A 229 4.01 -4.85 -7.35
N HIS A 230 5.11 -5.53 -7.68
CA HIS A 230 6.32 -4.91 -8.19
C HIS A 230 6.08 -4.13 -9.49
N ILE A 231 5.40 -4.75 -10.49
CA ILE A 231 5.01 -4.07 -11.74
C ILE A 231 4.11 -2.86 -11.43
N LEU A 232 3.11 -3.07 -10.57
CA LEU A 232 2.16 -2.03 -10.21
C LEU A 232 2.84 -0.86 -9.50
N CYS A 233 3.77 -1.14 -8.58
CA CYS A 233 4.56 -0.11 -7.89
C CYS A 233 5.44 0.66 -8.86
N THR A 234 6.20 -0.04 -9.71
CA THR A 234 7.10 0.60 -10.70
C THR A 234 6.31 1.51 -11.64
N THR A 235 5.19 1.02 -12.18
CA THR A 235 4.30 1.81 -13.05
C THR A 235 3.74 3.02 -12.30
N ASN A 236 3.32 2.84 -11.04
CA ASN A 236 2.82 3.92 -10.19
C ASN A 236 3.87 5.02 -9.98
N MET A 237 5.12 4.65 -9.77
CA MET A 237 6.22 5.62 -9.60
C MET A 237 6.51 6.39 -10.89
N ILE A 238 6.46 5.75 -12.06
CA ILE A 238 6.62 6.45 -13.37
C ILE A 238 5.48 7.47 -13.54
N LEU A 239 4.24 7.09 -13.25
CA LEU A 239 3.08 7.99 -13.29
C LEU A 239 3.22 9.18 -12.33
N HIS A 240 3.91 8.99 -11.21
CA HIS A 240 4.25 10.07 -10.28
C HIS A 240 5.52 10.84 -10.69
N GLY A 241 6.03 10.62 -11.91
CA GLY A 241 7.13 11.39 -12.51
C GLY A 241 8.53 10.97 -12.05
N LEU A 242 8.71 9.71 -11.65
CA LEU A 242 10.04 9.14 -11.48
C LEU A 242 10.47 8.47 -12.80
N ASP A 243 11.55 8.94 -13.41
CA ASP A 243 12.02 8.44 -14.72
C ASP A 243 12.58 7.03 -14.65
N VAL A 244 13.27 6.70 -13.58
CA VAL A 244 13.84 5.37 -13.31
C VAL A 244 13.60 5.01 -11.85
N PRO A 245 12.38 4.56 -11.51
CA PRO A 245 12.04 4.16 -10.15
C PRO A 245 13.00 3.09 -9.60
N ASN A 246 13.53 3.31 -8.40
CA ASN A 246 14.35 2.32 -7.70
C ASN A 246 13.48 1.35 -6.91
N ILE A 247 12.72 0.53 -7.63
CA ILE A 247 11.88 -0.52 -7.07
C ILE A 247 12.54 -1.86 -7.36
N GLN A 248 12.98 -2.54 -6.30
CA GLN A 248 13.71 -3.81 -6.43
C GLN A 248 12.75 -4.98 -6.27
N HIS A 249 12.75 -5.88 -7.24
CA HIS A 249 12.06 -7.16 -7.16
C HIS A 249 12.93 -8.16 -6.38
N LEU A 250 12.63 -8.36 -5.11
CA LEU A 250 13.37 -9.28 -4.23
C LEU A 250 12.63 -10.62 -4.14
N ILE A 251 12.83 -11.51 -5.09
CA ILE A 251 12.14 -12.83 -5.20
C ILE A 251 12.22 -13.61 -3.89
N ALA A 252 13.38 -13.61 -3.22
CA ALA A 252 13.54 -14.26 -1.93
C ALA A 252 12.91 -13.46 -0.75
N GLY A 253 12.48 -12.22 -0.99
CA GLY A 253 11.91 -11.32 0.01
C GLY A 253 12.95 -10.50 0.78
N SER A 254 12.48 -9.42 1.39
CA SER A 254 13.30 -8.45 2.16
C SER A 254 13.97 -9.07 3.39
N LEU A 255 13.41 -10.15 3.94
CA LEU A 255 13.91 -10.85 5.13
C LEU A 255 14.93 -11.95 4.82
N ALA A 256 15.15 -12.27 3.53
CA ALA A 256 16.04 -13.36 3.12
C ALA A 256 17.54 -13.05 3.25
N LYS A 257 17.90 -11.78 3.35
CA LYS A 257 19.30 -11.34 3.50
C LYS A 257 19.67 -11.32 5.01
N PRO A 258 20.81 -11.90 5.41
CA PRO A 258 21.26 -11.86 6.80
C PRO A 258 21.36 -10.41 7.34
N LEU A 259 20.81 -10.16 8.51
CA LEU A 259 20.72 -8.83 9.10
C LEU A 259 22.09 -8.15 9.29
N ASN A 260 23.14 -8.95 9.58
CA ASN A 260 24.50 -8.44 9.76
C ASN A 260 25.19 -8.04 8.45
N SER A 261 24.66 -8.44 7.29
CA SER A 261 25.21 -8.08 5.97
C SER A 261 24.80 -6.67 5.53
N TYR A 262 23.83 -6.05 6.20
CA TYR A 262 23.46 -4.66 5.95
C TYR A 262 24.48 -3.70 6.56
N GLY A 263 25.15 -2.89 5.71
CA GLY A 263 26.18 -1.94 6.08
C GLY A 263 25.69 -0.48 6.11
N LYS A 264 26.64 0.46 6.14
CA LYS A 264 26.32 1.90 6.18
C LYS A 264 25.61 2.39 4.92
N ASN A 265 25.93 1.82 3.76
CA ASN A 265 25.36 2.21 2.46
C ASN A 265 23.91 1.72 2.26
N ASP A 266 23.48 0.74 3.06
CA ASP A 266 22.11 0.24 3.01
C ASP A 266 21.15 1.07 3.90
N LYS A 267 21.70 1.98 4.72
CA LYS A 267 20.90 2.78 5.65
C LYS A 267 20.21 3.94 4.97
N VAL A 268 18.97 4.19 5.39
CA VAL A 268 18.09 5.24 4.87
C VAL A 268 17.66 6.22 5.95
N ASP A 269 17.18 7.40 5.51
CA ASP A 269 16.73 8.44 6.43
C ASP A 269 15.32 8.21 6.94
N ILE A 270 14.45 7.65 6.09
CA ILE A 270 13.03 7.46 6.41
C ILE A 270 12.56 6.08 5.95
N ILE A 271 11.76 5.42 6.78
CA ILE A 271 11.03 4.21 6.41
C ILE A 271 9.55 4.44 6.65
N LEU A 272 8.74 4.22 5.60
CA LEU A 272 7.29 4.24 5.63
C LEU A 272 6.80 2.90 5.12
N THR A 273 6.08 2.12 5.94
CA THR A 273 5.76 0.75 5.54
C THR A 273 4.55 0.17 6.26
N ASN A 274 3.90 -0.76 5.58
CA ASN A 274 2.87 -1.64 6.11
C ASN A 274 3.25 -3.08 5.77
N PRO A 275 4.10 -3.74 6.57
CA PRO A 275 4.51 -5.11 6.29
C PRO A 275 3.33 -6.09 6.42
N PRO A 276 3.42 -7.30 5.82
CA PRO A 276 2.36 -8.30 5.93
C PRO A 276 2.01 -8.65 7.38
N PHE A 277 0.70 -8.74 7.70
CA PHE A 277 0.21 -9.09 9.03
C PHE A 277 -0.01 -10.59 9.18
N GLY A 278 0.37 -11.16 10.34
CA GLY A 278 0.00 -12.52 10.72
C GLY A 278 0.57 -13.62 9.83
N GLY A 279 1.52 -13.30 8.95
CA GLY A 279 2.27 -14.26 8.16
C GLY A 279 3.37 -14.93 8.98
N MET A 280 3.64 -16.19 8.65
CA MET A 280 4.82 -16.92 9.10
C MET A 280 5.78 -17.02 7.92
N GLU A 281 7.04 -16.66 8.13
CA GLU A 281 8.07 -16.83 7.11
C GLU A 281 8.43 -18.32 6.89
N GLU A 282 8.94 -18.60 5.72
CA GLU A 282 9.47 -19.91 5.37
C GLU A 282 10.58 -20.33 6.35
N ASP A 283 10.69 -21.64 6.59
CA ASP A 283 11.71 -22.20 7.49
C ASP A 283 13.12 -21.79 7.05
N GLY A 284 13.87 -21.27 8.01
CA GLY A 284 15.24 -20.81 7.77
C GLY A 284 15.42 -19.32 7.63
N ILE A 285 14.37 -18.56 7.27
CA ILE A 285 14.42 -17.08 7.19
C ILE A 285 14.77 -16.48 8.55
N GLU A 286 14.22 -17.03 9.64
CA GLU A 286 14.51 -16.61 11.01
C GLU A 286 16.00 -16.70 11.38
N ASN A 287 16.79 -17.53 10.68
CA ASN A 287 18.22 -17.67 10.92
C ASN A 287 19.04 -16.48 10.43
N ASN A 288 18.44 -15.61 9.60
CA ASN A 288 19.04 -14.35 9.18
C ASN A 288 19.08 -13.30 10.30
N PHE A 289 18.43 -13.58 11.43
CA PHE A 289 18.28 -12.67 12.55
C PHE A 289 19.01 -13.17 13.81
N PRO A 290 19.45 -12.26 14.72
CA PRO A 290 20.06 -12.61 15.99
C PRO A 290 19.18 -13.54 16.83
N ALA A 291 19.81 -14.45 17.60
CA ALA A 291 19.11 -15.50 18.34
C ALA A 291 18.09 -14.97 19.36
N ASP A 292 18.36 -13.81 19.96
CA ASP A 292 17.51 -13.15 20.97
C ASP A 292 16.20 -12.61 20.42
N VAL A 293 16.15 -12.26 19.11
CA VAL A 293 14.99 -11.70 18.41
C VAL A 293 14.44 -12.64 17.33
N ARG A 294 14.90 -13.88 17.29
CA ARG A 294 14.52 -14.85 16.28
C ARG A 294 13.09 -15.32 16.48
N THR A 295 12.29 -15.16 15.43
CA THR A 295 10.88 -15.57 15.34
C THR A 295 10.55 -15.88 13.89
N LYS A 296 9.44 -16.57 13.63
CA LYS A 296 8.90 -16.75 12.27
C LYS A 296 7.84 -15.71 11.89
N GLU A 297 7.41 -14.89 12.83
CA GLU A 297 6.37 -13.89 12.56
C GLU A 297 6.94 -12.74 11.71
N THR A 298 6.37 -12.56 10.53
CA THR A 298 6.81 -11.62 9.51
C THR A 298 6.89 -10.18 10.03
N ALA A 299 5.83 -9.69 10.68
CA ALA A 299 5.78 -8.29 11.17
C ALA A 299 6.87 -7.98 12.21
N ASP A 300 7.20 -8.94 13.08
CA ASP A 300 8.25 -8.81 14.09
C ASP A 300 9.64 -8.75 13.44
N LEU A 301 9.89 -9.61 12.45
CA LEU A 301 11.16 -9.61 11.70
C LEU A 301 11.34 -8.31 10.90
N PHE A 302 10.26 -7.79 10.30
CA PHE A 302 10.31 -6.47 9.63
C PHE A 302 10.66 -5.36 10.62
N LEU A 303 10.12 -5.36 11.84
CA LEU A 303 10.48 -4.35 12.85
C LEU A 303 11.99 -4.39 13.18
N VAL A 304 12.56 -5.60 13.32
CA VAL A 304 14.01 -5.76 13.55
C VAL A 304 14.83 -5.30 12.33
N LEU A 305 14.41 -5.63 11.12
CA LEU A 305 15.05 -5.17 9.89
C LEU A 305 15.03 -3.64 9.77
N ILE A 306 13.89 -3.02 10.03
CA ILE A 306 13.71 -1.56 9.97
C ILE A 306 14.66 -0.86 10.94
N MET A 307 14.77 -1.32 12.19
CA MET A 307 15.73 -0.76 13.15
C MET A 307 17.18 -0.84 12.66
N LYS A 308 17.53 -1.86 11.87
CA LYS A 308 18.86 -2.02 11.27
C LYS A 308 19.10 -1.06 10.09
N LEU A 309 18.07 -0.84 9.26
CA LEU A 309 18.16 -0.06 8.03
C LEU A 309 18.10 1.46 8.27
N LEU A 310 17.62 1.92 9.42
CA LEU A 310 17.61 3.34 9.73
C LEU A 310 19.02 3.88 10.04
N LYS A 311 19.32 5.07 9.52
CA LYS A 311 20.43 5.90 9.99
C LYS A 311 20.14 6.38 11.42
N ASP A 312 21.18 6.80 12.13
CA ASP A 312 20.99 7.54 13.39
C ASP A 312 20.28 8.89 13.08
N GLY A 313 19.22 9.22 13.80
CA GLY A 313 18.29 10.30 13.50
C GLY A 313 17.29 9.97 12.40
N GLY A 314 17.33 8.76 11.82
CA GLY A 314 16.38 8.32 10.83
C GLY A 314 15.02 7.98 11.45
N LYS A 315 13.93 8.27 10.72
CA LYS A 315 12.56 8.16 11.21
C LYS A 315 11.83 7.00 10.57
N CYS A 316 10.94 6.38 11.34
CA CYS A 316 10.02 5.36 10.82
C CYS A 316 8.58 5.67 11.18
N ALA A 317 7.69 5.44 10.23
CA ALA A 317 6.28 5.22 10.50
C ALA A 317 5.90 3.83 9.95
N MET A 318 5.37 2.98 10.83
CA MET A 318 5.08 1.57 10.53
C MET A 318 3.68 1.19 10.99
N VAL A 319 2.96 0.42 10.17
CA VAL A 319 1.68 -0.19 10.58
C VAL A 319 1.97 -1.53 11.23
N LEU A 320 1.40 -1.77 12.41
CA LEU A 320 1.50 -3.06 13.10
C LEU A 320 0.14 -3.53 13.66
N PRO A 321 -0.13 -4.84 13.65
CA PRO A 321 -1.33 -5.39 14.28
C PRO A 321 -1.22 -5.38 15.81
N ASP A 322 -2.36 -5.42 16.51
CA ASP A 322 -2.42 -5.47 17.98
C ASP A 322 -1.57 -6.59 18.57
N GLY A 323 -1.52 -7.76 17.90
CA GLY A 323 -0.73 -8.91 18.35
C GLY A 323 0.77 -8.66 18.51
N ALA A 324 1.32 -7.68 17.79
CA ALA A 324 2.72 -7.26 17.96
C ALA A 324 2.90 -6.41 19.23
N LEU A 325 1.87 -5.69 19.68
CA LEU A 325 1.94 -4.78 20.84
C LEU A 325 1.83 -5.51 22.17
N PHE A 326 0.88 -6.47 22.31
CA PHE A 326 0.67 -7.18 23.57
C PHE A 326 1.46 -8.49 23.69
N GLY A 327 1.94 -9.07 22.59
CA GLY A 327 2.62 -10.36 22.60
C GLY A 327 3.82 -10.42 23.55
N GLU A 328 4.07 -11.61 24.10
CA GLU A 328 5.13 -11.91 25.07
C GLU A 328 6.31 -12.68 24.46
N GLY A 329 7.30 -13.04 25.28
CA GLY A 329 8.44 -13.85 24.86
C GLY A 329 9.39 -13.11 23.93
N VAL A 330 9.55 -13.57 22.69
CA VAL A 330 10.41 -12.91 21.69
C VAL A 330 9.91 -11.49 21.39
N LYS A 331 8.60 -11.30 21.33
CA LYS A 331 7.99 -9.97 21.10
C LYS A 331 8.35 -8.97 22.20
N THR A 332 8.42 -9.42 23.48
CA THR A 332 8.89 -8.57 24.58
C THR A 332 10.32 -8.10 24.34
N ARG A 333 11.23 -8.99 23.94
CA ARG A 333 12.63 -8.62 23.63
C ARG A 333 12.75 -7.67 22.44
N ILE A 334 11.95 -7.87 21.41
CA ILE A 334 11.92 -6.97 20.24
C ILE A 334 11.43 -5.59 20.65
N LYS A 335 10.37 -5.49 21.48
CA LYS A 335 9.86 -4.22 22.00
C LYS A 335 10.87 -3.53 22.94
N GLU A 336 11.53 -4.28 23.82
CA GLU A 336 12.63 -3.75 24.65
C GLU A 336 13.76 -3.20 23.77
N LYS A 337 14.16 -3.93 22.73
CA LYS A 337 15.17 -3.49 21.74
C LYS A 337 14.74 -2.22 21.04
N LEU A 338 13.48 -2.14 20.59
CA LEU A 338 12.93 -0.92 19.98
C LEU A 338 13.03 0.28 20.90
N LEU A 339 12.61 0.12 22.17
CA LEU A 339 12.61 1.19 23.16
C LEU A 339 14.01 1.59 23.65
N THR A 340 14.99 0.71 23.55
CA THR A 340 16.38 0.99 23.97
C THR A 340 17.25 1.56 22.84
N GLU A 341 16.99 1.19 21.58
CA GLU A 341 17.77 1.63 20.43
C GLU A 341 17.12 2.78 19.66
N CYS A 342 15.81 2.97 19.85
CA CYS A 342 15.04 4.00 19.17
C CYS A 342 14.19 4.78 20.16
N ASN A 343 13.85 6.01 19.81
CA ASN A 343 12.84 6.79 20.50
C ASN A 343 11.46 6.51 19.89
N LEU A 344 10.73 5.54 20.44
CA LEU A 344 9.33 5.29 20.12
C LEU A 344 8.47 6.38 20.79
N HIS A 345 8.22 7.46 20.08
CA HIS A 345 7.58 8.64 20.65
C HIS A 345 6.05 8.66 20.54
N THR A 346 5.46 7.90 19.63
CA THR A 346 4.00 7.94 19.43
C THR A 346 3.48 6.61 18.85
N ILE A 347 2.38 6.12 19.43
CA ILE A 347 1.56 5.04 18.87
C ILE A 347 0.14 5.58 18.69
N ILE A 348 -0.43 5.42 17.49
CA ILE A 348 -1.82 5.77 17.20
C ILE A 348 -2.58 4.49 16.88
N ARG A 349 -3.59 4.18 17.68
CA ARG A 349 -4.51 3.08 17.44
C ARG A 349 -5.54 3.51 16.41
N LEU A 350 -5.69 2.75 15.33
CA LEU A 350 -6.67 3.01 14.28
C LEU A 350 -8.05 2.43 14.62
N PRO A 351 -9.13 3.03 14.10
CA PRO A 351 -10.48 2.46 14.22
C PRO A 351 -10.55 1.08 13.57
N LYS A 352 -11.49 0.27 14.06
CA LYS A 352 -11.79 -1.02 13.43
C LYS A 352 -12.17 -0.84 11.96
N SER A 353 -11.97 -1.86 11.15
CA SER A 353 -12.34 -1.89 9.73
C SER A 353 -11.60 -0.95 8.77
N VAL A 354 -10.55 -0.24 9.18
CA VAL A 354 -9.76 0.62 8.28
C VAL A 354 -9.20 -0.16 7.09
N PHE A 355 -8.82 -1.41 7.32
CA PHE A 355 -8.30 -2.32 6.29
C PHE A 355 -9.36 -3.30 5.72
N ALA A 356 -10.65 -3.05 5.99
CA ALA A 356 -11.72 -3.86 5.41
C ALA A 356 -11.82 -3.64 3.88
N PRO A 357 -12.17 -4.66 3.08
CA PRO A 357 -12.56 -6.02 3.49
C PRO A 357 -11.37 -6.98 3.67
N TYR A 358 -10.11 -6.51 3.49
CA TYR A 358 -8.92 -7.34 3.51
C TYR A 358 -8.70 -8.03 4.87
N THR A 359 -8.77 -7.28 5.96
CA THR A 359 -8.65 -7.82 7.32
C THR A 359 -9.53 -7.08 8.31
N SER A 360 -9.98 -7.79 9.35
CA SER A 360 -10.65 -7.24 10.52
C SER A 360 -9.69 -7.01 11.70
N ILE A 361 -8.40 -7.29 11.52
CA ILE A 361 -7.38 -7.13 12.57
C ILE A 361 -7.25 -5.65 12.92
N ASN A 362 -7.27 -5.34 14.21
CA ASN A 362 -6.99 -4.00 14.68
C ASN A 362 -5.52 -3.65 14.44
N THR A 363 -5.28 -2.43 14.02
CA THR A 363 -3.96 -1.96 13.62
C THR A 363 -3.57 -0.68 14.33
N ASN A 364 -2.26 -0.47 14.42
CA ASN A 364 -1.65 0.67 15.08
C ASN A 364 -0.58 1.27 14.18
N LEU A 365 -0.41 2.59 14.27
CA LEU A 365 0.66 3.33 13.64
C LEU A 365 1.74 3.63 14.67
N LEU A 366 2.94 3.11 14.45
CA LEU A 366 4.10 3.34 15.30
C LEU A 366 5.00 4.39 14.65
N PHE A 367 5.39 5.39 15.43
CA PHE A 367 6.32 6.44 15.00
C PHE A 367 7.54 6.46 15.92
N PHE A 368 8.72 6.23 15.36
CA PHE A 368 9.97 6.20 16.11
C PHE A 368 11.15 6.77 15.31
N GLU A 369 12.19 7.16 16.04
CA GLU A 369 13.44 7.68 15.50
C GLU A 369 14.63 6.88 16.05
N LYS A 370 15.56 6.48 15.19
CA LYS A 370 16.75 5.71 15.56
C LYS A 370 17.81 6.59 16.22
N GLY A 371 18.52 6.04 17.19
CA GLY A 371 19.75 6.64 17.78
C GLY A 371 19.62 7.10 19.21
N ASN A 372 18.42 7.38 19.69
CA ASN A 372 18.17 7.74 21.09
C ASN A 372 17.21 6.74 21.74
N PRO A 373 17.43 6.33 22.99
CA PRO A 373 16.47 5.49 23.69
C PRO A 373 15.17 6.26 24.00
N THR A 374 14.08 5.54 24.05
CA THR A 374 12.77 6.07 24.45
C THR A 374 12.79 6.52 25.92
N THR A 375 12.40 7.76 26.14
CA THR A 375 12.14 8.28 27.49
C THR A 375 10.67 8.19 27.86
N THR A 376 9.81 8.59 26.93
CA THR A 376 8.36 8.55 27.05
C THR A 376 7.73 8.20 25.71
N THR A 377 6.57 7.54 25.74
CA THR A 377 5.77 7.21 24.55
C THR A 377 4.35 7.74 24.73
N TRP A 378 3.85 8.44 23.74
CA TRP A 378 2.46 8.84 23.64
C TRP A 378 1.63 7.76 22.98
N PHE A 379 0.48 7.46 23.54
CA PHE A 379 -0.56 6.59 22.99
C PHE A 379 -1.79 7.44 22.70
N TYR A 380 -2.37 7.25 21.50
CA TYR A 380 -3.59 7.95 21.09
C TYR A 380 -4.52 6.97 20.40
N ARG A 381 -5.80 7.00 20.75
CA ARG A 381 -6.85 6.25 20.07
C ARG A 381 -7.59 7.16 19.13
N LEU A 382 -7.58 6.83 17.85
CA LEU A 382 -8.44 7.45 16.86
C LEU A 382 -9.78 6.72 16.85
N ASP A 383 -10.81 7.40 17.32
CA ASP A 383 -12.15 6.83 17.39
C ASP A 383 -12.82 6.79 16.01
N MET A 384 -13.83 5.91 15.88
CA MET A 384 -14.68 5.89 14.70
C MET A 384 -15.46 7.21 14.62
N PRO A 385 -15.60 7.82 13.42
CA PRO A 385 -16.38 9.04 13.26
C PRO A 385 -17.84 8.83 13.69
N GLU A 386 -18.45 9.88 14.21
CA GLU A 386 -19.85 9.85 14.63
C GLU A 386 -20.77 9.38 13.50
N GLY A 387 -21.67 8.46 13.79
CA GLY A 387 -22.60 7.88 12.81
C GLY A 387 -21.98 6.83 11.87
N VAL A 388 -20.66 6.61 11.88
CA VAL A 388 -19.99 5.59 11.06
C VAL A 388 -19.80 4.32 11.88
N LYS A 389 -20.50 3.25 11.50
CA LYS A 389 -20.37 1.94 12.17
C LYS A 389 -19.12 1.18 11.75
N ALA A 390 -18.73 1.28 10.48
CA ALA A 390 -17.55 0.62 9.92
C ALA A 390 -17.14 1.30 8.61
N PHE A 391 -15.84 1.35 8.35
CA PHE A 391 -15.33 1.65 7.01
C PHE A 391 -15.49 0.43 6.10
N ASN A 392 -15.70 0.69 4.81
CA ASN A 392 -15.84 -0.35 3.79
C ASN A 392 -15.51 0.21 2.41
N LYS A 393 -15.67 -0.59 1.35
CA LYS A 393 -15.35 -0.20 -0.03
C LYS A 393 -16.15 1.03 -0.52
N THR A 394 -17.41 1.16 -0.11
CA THR A 394 -18.30 2.27 -0.52
C THR A 394 -18.19 3.49 0.39
N ASN A 395 -17.73 3.30 1.62
CA ASN A 395 -17.46 4.35 2.59
C ASN A 395 -16.05 4.13 3.20
N PRO A 396 -14.97 4.39 2.44
CA PRO A 396 -13.61 4.20 2.92
C PRO A 396 -13.19 5.30 3.89
N MET A 397 -12.16 5.02 4.68
CA MET A 397 -11.51 6.05 5.47
C MET A 397 -10.85 7.09 4.55
N THR A 398 -11.07 8.36 4.83
CA THR A 398 -10.45 9.51 4.12
C THR A 398 -9.48 10.25 5.02
N ILE A 399 -8.68 11.18 4.47
CA ILE A 399 -7.68 11.93 5.23
C ILE A 399 -8.31 12.87 6.27
N GLU A 400 -9.54 13.34 6.01
CA GLU A 400 -10.29 14.19 6.93
C GLU A 400 -10.61 13.47 8.24
N HIS A 401 -10.76 12.16 8.22
CA HIS A 401 -10.97 11.36 9.44
C HIS A 401 -9.75 11.37 10.37
N PHE A 402 -8.57 11.75 9.88
CA PHE A 402 -7.38 11.97 10.69
C PHE A 402 -7.29 13.38 11.30
N ALA A 403 -8.23 14.30 11.01
CA ALA A 403 -8.17 15.66 11.55
C ALA A 403 -8.00 15.70 13.09
N PRO A 404 -8.75 14.90 13.91
CA PRO A 404 -8.55 14.89 15.35
C PRO A 404 -7.15 14.42 15.78
N ALA A 405 -6.57 13.45 15.05
CA ALA A 405 -5.22 12.96 15.33
C ALA A 405 -4.15 13.98 14.96
N LYS A 406 -4.33 14.73 13.85
CA LYS A 406 -3.43 15.83 13.43
C LYS A 406 -3.46 16.99 14.42
N GLU A 407 -4.64 17.38 14.88
CA GLU A 407 -4.80 18.42 15.89
C GLU A 407 -4.10 18.02 17.19
N TRP A 408 -4.38 16.81 17.69
CA TRP A 408 -3.72 16.27 18.87
C TRP A 408 -2.20 16.17 18.68
N TRP A 409 -1.72 15.74 17.52
CA TRP A 409 -0.28 15.60 17.24
C TRP A 409 0.49 16.90 17.40
N ASN A 410 -0.13 18.02 16.99
CA ASN A 410 0.48 19.35 17.10
C ASN A 410 0.46 19.91 18.54
N ASN A 411 -0.44 19.40 19.40
CA ASN A 411 -0.57 19.82 20.78
C ASN A 411 -0.91 18.61 21.66
N LYS A 412 0.07 17.71 21.84
CA LYS A 412 -0.11 16.46 22.57
C LYS A 412 -0.45 16.73 24.04
N GLN A 413 -1.58 16.21 24.47
CA GLN A 413 -2.06 16.24 25.85
C GLN A 413 -2.79 14.94 26.19
N GLU A 414 -2.87 14.63 27.48
CA GLU A 414 -3.66 13.50 27.95
C GLU A 414 -5.15 13.80 27.79
N ILE A 415 -5.89 12.82 27.32
CA ILE A 415 -7.35 12.91 27.10
C ILE A 415 -8.00 11.68 27.70
N GLN A 416 -8.99 11.91 28.54
CA GLN A 416 -9.91 10.87 28.99
C GLN A 416 -11.28 11.05 28.29
N GLN A 417 -11.87 9.94 27.91
CA GLN A 417 -13.19 9.89 27.30
C GLN A 417 -13.96 8.70 27.86
N ASP A 418 -15.16 8.97 28.39
CA ASP A 418 -16.04 7.95 28.99
C ASP A 418 -15.36 7.09 30.09
N GLY A 419 -14.47 7.70 30.89
CA GLY A 419 -13.71 7.03 31.94
C GLY A 419 -12.51 6.22 31.48
N PHE A 420 -12.17 6.24 30.19
CA PHE A 420 -11.03 5.54 29.62
C PHE A 420 -9.99 6.50 29.06
N ASP A 421 -8.70 6.10 29.13
CA ASP A 421 -7.63 6.85 28.49
C ASP A 421 -7.78 6.79 26.96
N LYS A 422 -8.05 7.93 26.32
CA LYS A 422 -8.03 8.10 24.88
C LYS A 422 -6.64 8.49 24.39
N ALA A 423 -5.98 9.38 25.11
CA ALA A 423 -4.59 9.76 24.90
C ALA A 423 -3.86 9.81 26.21
N LYS A 424 -2.67 9.19 26.29
CA LYS A 424 -1.86 9.19 27.51
C LYS A 424 -0.39 8.99 27.20
N GLN A 425 0.44 9.62 28.01
CA GLN A 425 1.87 9.46 27.96
C GLN A 425 2.33 8.43 29.02
N TYR A 426 3.25 7.56 28.62
CA TYR A 426 3.88 6.60 29.52
C TYR A 426 5.39 6.75 29.46
N THR A 427 6.05 6.69 30.62
CA THR A 427 7.50 6.66 30.72
C THR A 427 8.05 5.28 30.38
N PHE A 428 9.33 5.22 30.02
CA PHE A 428 10.05 3.95 29.83
C PHE A 428 9.93 3.03 31.06
N ALA A 429 10.01 3.60 32.29
CA ALA A 429 9.90 2.82 33.52
C ALA A 429 8.52 2.17 33.69
N GLU A 430 7.45 2.88 33.35
CA GLU A 430 6.08 2.34 33.41
C GLU A 430 5.89 1.26 32.31
N LEU A 431 6.41 1.45 31.11
CA LEU A 431 6.35 0.44 30.06
C LEU A 431 7.15 -0.81 30.42
N LYS A 432 8.32 -0.66 31.04
CA LYS A 432 9.13 -1.76 31.55
C LYS A 432 8.42 -2.53 32.68
N ALA A 433 7.78 -1.83 33.61
CA ALA A 433 6.99 -2.44 34.71
C ALA A 433 5.82 -3.30 34.19
N ARG A 434 5.34 -3.02 32.98
CA ARG A 434 4.30 -3.76 32.24
C ARG A 434 4.88 -4.83 31.28
N ASN A 435 6.13 -5.23 31.44
CA ASN A 435 6.82 -6.18 30.54
C ASN A 435 6.76 -5.74 29.08
N PHE A 436 6.88 -4.42 28.83
CA PHE A 436 6.79 -3.79 27.51
C PHE A 436 5.50 -4.13 26.74
N ASN A 437 4.39 -4.35 27.45
CA ASN A 437 3.08 -4.40 26.84
C ASN A 437 2.69 -3.00 26.36
N LEU A 438 2.59 -2.82 25.04
CA LEU A 438 2.26 -1.56 24.36
C LEU A 438 0.78 -1.49 23.94
N ASP A 439 -0.05 -2.44 24.36
CA ASP A 439 -1.50 -2.42 24.13
C ASP A 439 -2.18 -1.50 25.15
N LEU A 440 -2.12 -0.21 24.89
CA LEU A 440 -2.60 0.86 25.76
C LEU A 440 -3.56 1.78 25.01
N CYS A 441 -4.40 2.52 25.75
CA CYS A 441 -5.46 3.37 25.18
C CYS A 441 -6.35 2.59 24.19
N GLY A 442 -6.73 1.36 24.55
CA GLY A 442 -7.62 0.50 23.77
C GLY A 442 -9.04 1.05 23.67
N TYR A 443 -9.82 0.48 22.78
CA TYR A 443 -11.25 0.76 22.75
C TYR A 443 -11.89 0.24 24.03
N PRO A 444 -12.83 1.03 24.64
CA PRO A 444 -13.60 0.54 25.78
C PRO A 444 -14.27 -0.79 25.44
N THR A 445 -13.97 -1.83 26.17
CA THR A 445 -14.79 -3.04 26.20
C THR A 445 -15.95 -2.73 27.12
N ILE A 446 -17.13 -2.51 26.55
CA ILE A 446 -18.37 -2.57 27.33
C ILE A 446 -18.48 -4.03 27.74
N GLU A 447 -18.20 -4.35 29.00
CA GLU A 447 -18.62 -5.63 29.56
C GLU A 447 -20.13 -5.66 29.44
N GLU A 448 -20.65 -6.41 28.48
CA GLU A 448 -22.08 -6.68 28.41
C GLU A 448 -22.41 -7.36 29.75
N GLU A 449 -23.24 -6.69 30.54
CA GLU A 449 -23.73 -7.25 31.80
C GLU A 449 -24.39 -8.60 31.42
N ILE A 450 -23.82 -9.70 31.93
CA ILE A 450 -24.37 -11.02 31.69
C ILE A 450 -25.69 -11.10 32.46
N LEU A 451 -26.76 -10.67 31.81
CA LEU A 451 -28.09 -10.70 32.36
C LEU A 451 -28.51 -12.14 32.62
N ALA A 452 -29.31 -12.36 33.67
CA ALA A 452 -29.93 -13.64 33.86
C ALA A 452 -30.76 -14.03 32.63
N PRO A 453 -30.81 -15.33 32.25
CA PRO A 453 -31.51 -15.77 31.02
C PRO A 453 -32.91 -15.21 30.87
N LYS A 454 -33.63 -15.06 31.96
CA LYS A 454 -34.98 -14.49 31.96
C LYS A 454 -34.97 -13.01 31.60
N GLU A 455 -34.09 -12.22 32.21
CA GLU A 455 -33.97 -10.80 31.90
C GLU A 455 -33.52 -10.52 30.47
N LEU A 456 -32.65 -11.38 29.92
CA LEU A 456 -32.23 -11.31 28.54
C LEU A 456 -33.41 -11.58 27.56
N ILE A 457 -34.26 -12.57 27.89
CA ILE A 457 -35.45 -12.90 27.13
C ILE A 457 -36.48 -11.74 27.18
N ASP A 458 -36.69 -11.17 28.38
CA ASP A 458 -37.61 -10.07 28.59
C ASP A 458 -37.18 -8.82 27.81
N GLN A 459 -35.87 -8.49 27.84
CA GLN A 459 -35.30 -7.38 27.05
C GLN A 459 -35.40 -7.64 25.53
N TYR A 460 -35.11 -8.86 25.08
CA TYR A 460 -35.29 -9.24 23.68
C TYR A 460 -36.73 -9.08 23.21
N GLN A 461 -37.71 -9.54 24.01
CA GLN A 461 -39.15 -9.41 23.71
C GLN A 461 -39.61 -7.97 23.66
N ALA A 462 -39.14 -7.11 24.60
CA ALA A 462 -39.44 -5.70 24.62
C ALA A 462 -38.86 -4.99 23.35
N LYS A 463 -37.62 -5.23 23.03
CA LYS A 463 -36.96 -4.66 21.83
C LYS A 463 -37.59 -5.13 20.54
N ARG A 464 -38.00 -6.41 20.47
CA ARG A 464 -38.73 -6.96 19.31
C ARG A 464 -40.08 -6.27 19.13
N THR A 465 -40.81 -6.05 20.21
CA THR A 465 -42.10 -5.34 20.19
C THR A 465 -41.94 -3.90 19.68
N GLU A 466 -40.94 -3.17 20.17
CA GLU A 466 -40.63 -1.81 19.72
C GLU A 466 -40.28 -1.79 18.23
N LEU A 467 -39.41 -2.70 17.77
CA LEU A 467 -39.03 -2.78 16.38
C LEU A 467 -40.18 -3.11 15.46
N ASN A 468 -41.08 -4.03 15.86
CA ASN A 468 -42.28 -4.35 15.10
C ASN A 468 -43.22 -3.14 15.01
N ALA A 469 -43.43 -2.40 16.12
CA ALA A 469 -44.23 -1.19 16.09
C ALA A 469 -43.65 -0.12 15.14
N ASN A 470 -42.35 0.03 15.11
CA ASN A 470 -41.67 0.94 14.16
C ASN A 470 -41.83 0.49 12.70
N ILE A 471 -41.70 -0.82 12.44
CA ILE A 471 -41.93 -1.40 11.10
C ILE A 471 -43.40 -1.16 10.66
N ASP A 472 -44.37 -1.42 11.53
CA ASP A 472 -45.78 -1.20 11.24
C ASP A 472 -46.11 0.27 10.96
N SER A 473 -45.49 1.18 11.73
CA SER A 473 -45.61 2.63 11.49
C SER A 473 -45.04 3.05 10.12
N ILE A 474 -43.84 2.55 9.77
CA ILE A 474 -43.22 2.84 8.47
C ILE A 474 -44.05 2.25 7.32
N LEU A 475 -44.60 1.05 7.48
CA LEU A 475 -45.49 0.42 6.50
C LEU A 475 -46.79 1.23 6.31
N ALA A 476 -47.36 1.76 7.41
CA ALA A 476 -48.53 2.63 7.33
C ALA A 476 -48.24 3.92 6.56
N ASP A 477 -47.08 4.53 6.81
CA ASP A 477 -46.62 5.73 6.07
C ASP A 477 -46.39 5.42 4.58
N ILE A 478 -45.78 4.29 4.25
CA ILE A 478 -45.61 3.83 2.86
C ILE A 478 -46.96 3.63 2.18
N ASN A 479 -47.90 2.95 2.82
CA ASN A 479 -49.23 2.72 2.28
C ASN A 479 -49.97 4.06 2.03
N LYS A 480 -49.82 5.01 2.94
CA LYS A 480 -50.37 6.35 2.78
C LYS A 480 -49.75 7.11 1.59
N ILE A 481 -48.45 7.00 1.39
CA ILE A 481 -47.74 7.60 0.24
C ILE A 481 -48.19 6.96 -1.07
N LEU A 482 -48.37 5.65 -1.08
CA LEU A 482 -48.74 4.89 -2.27
C LEU A 482 -50.25 4.91 -2.56
N GLY A 483 -51.08 5.51 -1.69
CA GLY A 483 -52.53 5.57 -1.83
C GLY A 483 -53.18 4.15 -1.70
N ILE A 484 -52.51 3.24 -1.02
CA ILE A 484 -53.01 1.88 -0.73
C ILE A 484 -53.57 1.95 0.69
N ALA A 485 -54.83 2.28 0.84
CA ALA A 485 -55.56 2.27 2.13
C ALA A 485 -56.38 1.01 2.27
#